data_7de718640c7f6cc808a7a97b9a80b7cc
#
_entry.id   7de718640c7f6cc808a7a97b9a80b7cc
#
_cell.length_a   1.000
_cell.length_b   1.000
_cell.length_c   1.000
_cell.angle_alpha   90.00
_cell.angle_beta   90.00
_cell.angle_gamma   90.00
#
_symmetry.space_group_name_H-M   'P 1'
#
loop_
_entity.id
_entity.type
_entity.pdbx_description
1 polymer ?
#
loop_
_entity_poly.entity_id
_entity_poly.type
_entity_poly.pdbx_seq_one_letter_code
_entity_poly.pdbx_strand_id
1 'polypeptide(L)'
;MAKKSDTLKVKVLELLALVGELSSDEIKSFVNSSSYGEKIITALKKETLIRKYKIEDRDLFRLAPRGKKYLKEILPGEFESYLTRQRSMNRIRDDKRRIERRDKLAKMLFMFYRADIKILPDEKTLLKSSSVNARTDGTDTTDAHRPEFYTSMEIKNLVPDYKTSIGSRALGILIANNMLYIVYYTADGELLWKHNSEENFLKSTSRVLARKLFGKDYGTYQLVFGDSEKTVAAIMKRYDNGAKGKIYPSADMPNMIFALANTVKDATLDIALHCPGFINDLKAKYGGDIVYDEKMPFFDGVKKTKYRAENGIIREREEFYLFAFLFDMVKVAQAVDVAVKRKYEVRIYCFDYQQKYLEAFIGKDAGCNITIETVVLERSGEDDGE
;
A
#
# COMPACT_ATOMS: atom_id res chain seq x y z
N MET A 1 -29.56 -8.97 18.70
CA MET A 1 -28.52 -8.47 19.64
C MET A 1 -27.60 -7.55 18.86
N ALA A 2 -27.61 -6.24 19.16
CA ALA A 2 -26.70 -5.30 18.50
C ALA A 2 -25.24 -5.73 18.83
N LYS A 3 -24.40 -5.89 17.81
CA LYS A 3 -22.97 -6.22 17.99
C LYS A 3 -22.35 -5.15 18.89
N LYS A 4 -21.95 -5.50 20.10
CA LYS A 4 -21.20 -4.62 21.03
C LYS A 4 -19.86 -4.12 20.44
N SER A 5 -19.51 -4.54 19.23
CA SER A 5 -18.24 -4.24 18.57
C SER A 5 -18.18 -2.85 17.90
N ASP A 6 -19.31 -2.19 17.68
CA ASP A 6 -19.34 -0.96 16.87
C ASP A 6 -19.02 0.33 17.62
N THR A 7 -18.67 0.27 18.90
CA THR A 7 -18.26 1.48 19.60
C THR A 7 -16.78 1.78 19.32
N LEU A 8 -16.46 3.05 19.03
CA LEU A 8 -15.09 3.52 18.80
C LEU A 8 -14.11 3.14 19.93
N LYS A 9 -14.62 3.00 21.15
CA LYS A 9 -13.91 2.49 22.32
C LYS A 9 -13.43 1.04 22.13
N VAL A 10 -14.29 0.16 21.58
CA VAL A 10 -13.94 -1.23 21.28
C VAL A 10 -12.91 -1.26 20.15
N LYS A 11 -13.11 -0.48 19.09
CA LYS A 11 -12.15 -0.38 17.97
C LYS A 11 -10.75 0.06 18.42
N VAL A 12 -10.64 0.95 19.42
CA VAL A 12 -9.34 1.30 20.01
C VAL A 12 -8.70 0.11 20.74
N LEU A 13 -9.48 -0.71 21.44
CA LEU A 13 -8.94 -1.94 22.07
C LEU A 13 -8.49 -2.97 21.04
N GLU A 14 -9.23 -3.12 19.97
CA GLU A 14 -8.88 -4.00 18.83
C GLU A 14 -7.58 -3.55 18.18
N LEU A 15 -7.42 -2.26 17.91
CA LEU A 15 -6.17 -1.70 17.37
C LEU A 15 -4.99 -1.91 18.34
N LEU A 16 -5.20 -1.73 19.65
CA LEU A 16 -4.20 -2.05 20.66
C LEU A 16 -3.82 -3.55 20.66
N ALA A 17 -4.76 -4.42 20.33
CA ALA A 17 -4.46 -5.84 20.15
C ALA A 17 -3.61 -6.09 18.90
N LEU A 18 -3.94 -5.45 17.77
CA LEU A 18 -3.24 -5.61 16.50
C LEU A 18 -1.81 -5.05 16.53
N VAL A 19 -1.65 -3.83 17.02
CA VAL A 19 -0.36 -3.11 17.03
C VAL A 19 0.48 -3.49 18.24
N GLY A 20 -0.16 -3.75 19.38
CA GLY A 20 0.45 -4.04 20.67
C GLY A 20 0.55 -2.84 21.59
N GLU A 21 0.74 -1.64 21.06
CA GLU A 21 0.81 -0.39 21.80
C GLU A 21 0.47 0.80 20.91
N LEU A 22 -0.10 1.85 21.48
CA LEU A 22 -0.39 3.12 20.84
C LEU A 22 -0.06 4.28 21.77
N SER A 23 0.39 5.39 21.24
CA SER A 23 0.53 6.65 21.96
C SER A 23 -0.81 7.35 22.09
N SER A 24 -0.87 8.36 22.97
CA SER A 24 -2.04 9.23 23.11
C SER A 24 -2.40 9.89 21.76
N ASP A 25 -1.39 10.39 21.05
CA ASP A 25 -1.60 11.12 19.79
C ASP A 25 -2.09 10.19 18.66
N GLU A 26 -1.61 8.95 18.64
CA GLU A 26 -2.10 7.93 17.70
C GLU A 26 -3.57 7.60 17.95
N ILE A 27 -3.98 7.43 19.22
CA ILE A 27 -5.38 7.18 19.56
C ILE A 27 -6.25 8.37 19.16
N LYS A 28 -5.80 9.60 19.45
CA LYS A 28 -6.51 10.83 19.06
C LYS A 28 -6.62 10.95 17.54
N SER A 29 -5.57 10.66 16.83
CA SER A 29 -5.53 10.65 15.36
C SER A 29 -6.51 9.62 14.79
N PHE A 30 -6.55 8.41 15.36
CA PHE A 30 -7.49 7.38 14.91
C PHE A 30 -8.95 7.83 15.09
N VAL A 31 -9.26 8.39 16.25
CA VAL A 31 -10.60 8.88 16.61
C VAL A 31 -10.99 10.14 15.82
N ASN A 32 -10.04 10.79 15.14
CA ASN A 32 -10.19 12.05 14.44
C ASN A 32 -10.73 13.21 15.34
N SER A 33 -10.46 13.14 16.64
CA SER A 33 -10.86 14.15 17.61
C SER A 33 -9.98 14.09 18.85
N SER A 34 -9.27 15.16 19.15
CA SER A 34 -8.39 15.21 20.32
C SER A 34 -9.17 15.08 21.63
N SER A 35 -10.25 15.84 21.79
CA SER A 35 -11.06 15.83 23.02
C SER A 35 -11.80 14.51 23.22
N TYR A 36 -12.31 13.90 22.16
CA TYR A 36 -12.98 12.62 22.25
C TYR A 36 -12.00 11.47 22.46
N GLY A 37 -10.81 11.54 21.86
CA GLY A 37 -9.72 10.60 22.10
C GLY A 37 -9.29 10.58 23.58
N GLU A 38 -9.15 11.76 24.22
CA GLU A 38 -8.88 11.86 25.65
C GLU A 38 -9.99 11.24 26.52
N LYS A 39 -11.26 11.46 26.16
CA LYS A 39 -12.40 10.82 26.86
C LYS A 39 -12.34 9.31 26.78
N ILE A 40 -12.03 8.76 25.60
CA ILE A 40 -11.87 7.31 25.40
C ILE A 40 -10.70 6.78 26.24
N ILE A 41 -9.53 7.41 26.19
CA ILE A 41 -8.35 7.01 26.96
C ILE A 41 -8.69 7.01 28.46
N THR A 42 -9.35 8.06 28.94
CA THR A 42 -9.73 8.19 30.35
C THR A 42 -10.73 7.11 30.75
N ALA A 43 -11.73 6.82 29.92
CA ALA A 43 -12.69 5.76 30.18
C ALA A 43 -12.02 4.37 30.22
N LEU A 44 -11.18 4.06 29.25
CA LEU A 44 -10.44 2.79 29.18
C LEU A 44 -9.50 2.59 30.38
N LYS A 45 -8.86 3.66 30.85
CA LYS A 45 -8.04 3.64 32.07
C LYS A 45 -8.88 3.41 33.32
N LYS A 46 -9.99 4.14 33.48
CA LYS A 46 -10.92 3.99 34.61
C LYS A 46 -11.47 2.56 34.70
N GLU A 47 -11.77 1.94 33.57
CA GLU A 47 -12.22 0.57 33.47
C GLU A 47 -11.09 -0.47 33.58
N THR A 48 -9.84 -0.01 33.74
CA THR A 48 -8.64 -0.86 33.84
C THR A 48 -8.43 -1.76 32.59
N LEU A 49 -8.94 -1.32 31.42
CA LEU A 49 -8.80 -2.07 30.16
C LEU A 49 -7.45 -1.80 29.48
N ILE A 50 -6.86 -0.64 29.74
CA ILE A 50 -5.53 -0.27 29.24
C ILE A 50 -4.59 0.15 30.38
N ARG A 51 -3.28 0.00 30.13
CA ARG A 51 -2.22 0.47 31.02
C ARG A 51 -1.35 1.48 30.29
N LYS A 52 -1.05 2.59 31.00
CA LYS A 52 -0.03 3.55 30.57
C LYS A 52 1.34 3.04 31.00
N TYR A 53 2.33 3.21 30.16
CA TYR A 53 3.74 3.04 30.50
C TYR A 53 4.57 4.03 29.67
N LYS A 54 5.79 4.27 30.07
CA LYS A 54 6.68 5.22 29.45
C LYS A 54 7.87 4.49 28.83
N ILE A 55 8.17 4.78 27.56
CA ILE A 55 9.40 4.37 26.89
C ILE A 55 10.09 5.62 26.40
N GLU A 56 11.32 5.84 26.86
CA GLU A 56 12.02 7.10 26.67
C GLU A 56 11.12 8.26 27.14
N ASP A 57 10.79 9.22 26.27
CA ASP A 57 9.91 10.34 26.61
C ASP A 57 8.46 10.18 26.10
N ARG A 58 8.11 9.00 25.56
CA ARG A 58 6.80 8.73 24.98
C ARG A 58 5.89 8.00 25.94
N ASP A 59 4.68 8.54 26.12
CA ASP A 59 3.58 7.89 26.84
C ASP A 59 2.85 6.93 25.89
N LEU A 60 2.88 5.67 26.23
CA LEU A 60 2.28 4.60 25.44
C LEU A 60 1.21 3.86 26.24
N PHE A 61 0.21 3.31 25.55
CA PHE A 61 -0.84 2.50 26.12
C PHE A 61 -0.80 1.08 25.57
N ARG A 62 -1.00 0.09 26.45
CA ARG A 62 -1.13 -1.34 26.11
C ARG A 62 -2.41 -1.90 26.72
N LEU A 63 -2.91 -3.00 26.16
CA LEU A 63 -3.99 -3.74 26.78
C LEU A 63 -3.59 -4.25 28.17
N ALA A 64 -4.39 -3.95 29.17
CA ALA A 64 -4.29 -4.55 30.49
C ALA A 64 -4.86 -6.00 30.48
N PRO A 65 -4.57 -6.85 31.45
CA PRO A 65 -5.15 -8.20 31.53
C PRO A 65 -6.68 -8.21 31.41
N ARG A 66 -7.34 -7.25 32.05
CA ARG A 66 -8.81 -7.08 31.98
C ARG A 66 -9.26 -6.70 30.57
N GLY A 67 -8.51 -5.83 29.85
CA GLY A 67 -8.82 -5.49 28.46
C GLY A 67 -8.68 -6.68 27.52
N LYS A 68 -7.65 -7.52 27.72
CA LYS A 68 -7.51 -8.77 26.96
C LYS A 68 -8.66 -9.74 27.22
N LYS A 69 -9.08 -9.90 28.48
CA LYS A 69 -10.22 -10.73 28.83
C LYS A 69 -11.50 -10.19 28.20
N TYR A 70 -11.72 -8.89 28.29
CA TYR A 70 -12.88 -8.22 27.70
C TYR A 70 -12.96 -8.45 26.16
N LEU A 71 -11.85 -8.28 25.43
CA LEU A 71 -11.84 -8.55 23.99
C LEU A 71 -12.16 -10.01 23.67
N LYS A 72 -11.65 -10.97 24.45
CA LYS A 72 -11.97 -12.39 24.27
C LYS A 72 -13.45 -12.71 24.51
N GLU A 73 -14.11 -11.99 25.41
CA GLU A 73 -15.52 -12.17 25.72
C GLU A 73 -16.43 -11.59 24.63
N ILE A 74 -16.07 -10.42 24.06
CA ILE A 74 -16.92 -9.76 23.06
C ILE A 74 -16.64 -10.26 21.62
N LEU A 75 -15.42 -10.69 21.34
CA LEU A 75 -14.96 -11.17 20.03
C LEU A 75 -14.20 -12.51 20.20
N PRO A 76 -14.90 -13.59 20.53
CA PRO A 76 -14.29 -14.88 20.82
C PRO A 76 -13.57 -15.44 19.58
N GLY A 77 -12.30 -15.84 19.78
CA GLY A 77 -11.47 -16.43 18.73
C GLY A 77 -10.74 -15.45 17.82
N GLU A 78 -11.30 -14.26 17.58
CA GLU A 78 -10.78 -13.31 16.58
C GLU A 78 -9.39 -12.77 16.92
N PHE A 79 -9.13 -12.47 18.17
CA PHE A 79 -7.87 -11.87 18.63
C PHE A 79 -6.93 -12.83 19.37
N GLU A 80 -7.21 -14.12 19.40
CA GLU A 80 -6.47 -15.05 20.25
C GLU A 80 -4.96 -15.09 19.94
N SER A 81 -4.60 -15.13 18.67
CA SER A 81 -3.20 -15.13 18.23
C SER A 81 -2.45 -13.85 18.64
N TYR A 82 -3.10 -12.71 18.58
CA TYR A 82 -2.56 -11.42 19.00
C TYR A 82 -2.39 -11.33 20.52
N LEU A 83 -3.41 -11.71 21.26
CA LEU A 83 -3.42 -11.63 22.71
C LEU A 83 -2.46 -12.63 23.38
N THR A 84 -2.26 -13.79 22.78
CA THR A 84 -1.28 -14.79 23.23
C THR A 84 0.14 -14.30 23.07
N ARG A 85 0.48 -13.67 21.92
CA ARG A 85 1.80 -13.07 21.69
C ARG A 85 2.12 -11.92 22.64
N GLN A 86 1.17 -11.13 23.03
CA GLN A 86 1.39 -10.05 23.97
C GLN A 86 1.89 -10.53 25.35
N ARG A 87 1.69 -11.81 25.72
CA ARG A 87 2.31 -12.39 26.92
C ARG A 87 3.83 -12.49 26.79
N SER A 88 4.35 -12.81 25.62
CA SER A 88 5.79 -12.88 25.40
C SER A 88 6.43 -11.49 25.27
N MET A 89 5.67 -10.48 24.90
CA MET A 89 6.17 -9.10 24.75
C MET A 89 6.52 -8.42 26.09
N ASN A 90 5.99 -8.88 27.21
CA ASN A 90 6.38 -8.38 28.54
C ASN A 90 7.86 -8.68 28.89
N ARG A 91 8.53 -9.54 28.12
CA ARG A 91 9.98 -9.87 28.26
C ARG A 91 10.85 -9.27 27.15
N ILE A 92 10.25 -8.59 26.20
CA ILE A 92 10.99 -8.05 25.07
C ILE A 92 11.56 -6.70 25.49
N ARG A 93 12.87 -6.60 25.52
CA ARG A 93 13.56 -5.31 25.56
C ARG A 93 12.94 -4.41 24.51
N ASP A 94 12.58 -3.19 24.89
CA ASP A 94 12.02 -2.21 24.01
C ASP A 94 13.11 -1.75 23.04
N ASP A 95 13.30 -2.53 21.98
CA ASP A 95 14.24 -2.24 20.91
C ASP A 95 13.62 -1.15 20.02
N LYS A 96 14.33 -0.06 19.82
CA LYS A 96 13.94 1.07 18.99
C LYS A 96 13.37 0.63 17.64
N ARG A 97 13.96 -0.38 16.97
CA ARG A 97 13.47 -0.91 15.70
C ARG A 97 12.08 -1.53 15.77
N ARG A 98 11.71 -2.08 16.92
CA ARG A 98 10.37 -2.68 17.11
C ARG A 98 9.32 -1.62 17.36
N ILE A 99 9.68 -0.57 18.11
CA ILE A 99 8.82 0.60 18.32
C ILE A 99 8.55 1.25 16.97
N GLU A 100 9.58 1.57 16.19
CA GLU A 100 9.44 2.14 14.84
C GLU A 100 8.55 1.27 13.91
N ARG A 101 8.69 -0.06 13.99
CA ARG A 101 7.84 -0.96 13.19
C ARG A 101 6.38 -0.93 13.62
N ARG A 102 6.10 -0.78 14.91
CA ARG A 102 4.71 -0.66 15.43
C ARG A 102 4.11 0.68 15.05
N ASP A 103 4.86 1.77 15.19
CA ASP A 103 4.44 3.10 14.75
C ASP A 103 4.08 3.10 13.25
N LYS A 104 4.93 2.48 12.42
CA LYS A 104 4.66 2.31 10.99
C LYS A 104 3.39 1.50 10.73
N LEU A 105 3.19 0.41 11.46
CA LEU A 105 1.99 -0.40 11.33
C LEU A 105 0.74 0.38 11.78
N ALA A 106 0.79 1.09 12.92
CA ALA A 106 -0.30 1.93 13.41
C ALA A 106 -0.71 2.98 12.37
N LYS A 107 0.27 3.72 11.83
CA LYS A 107 0.02 4.74 10.81
C LYS A 107 -0.67 4.16 9.58
N MET A 108 -0.20 3.00 9.09
CA MET A 108 -0.81 2.33 7.95
C MET A 108 -2.23 1.85 8.24
N LEU A 109 -2.47 1.25 9.41
CA LEU A 109 -3.81 0.81 9.80
C LEU A 109 -4.78 2.00 9.89
N PHE A 110 -4.35 3.14 10.41
CA PHE A 110 -5.20 4.33 10.48
C PHE A 110 -5.53 4.88 9.09
N MET A 111 -4.56 4.92 8.20
CA MET A 111 -4.77 5.32 6.81
C MET A 111 -5.76 4.38 6.12
N PHE A 112 -5.57 3.07 6.24
CA PHE A 112 -6.45 2.08 5.64
C PHE A 112 -7.87 2.13 6.22
N TYR A 113 -7.99 2.31 7.52
CA TYR A 113 -9.30 2.47 8.15
C TYR A 113 -10.08 3.68 7.61
N ARG A 114 -9.37 4.82 7.40
CA ARG A 114 -9.96 6.02 6.80
C ARG A 114 -10.29 5.87 5.32
N ALA A 115 -9.59 5.01 4.61
CA ALA A 115 -9.84 4.66 3.21
C ALA A 115 -10.89 3.55 3.04
N ASP A 116 -11.66 3.25 4.09
CA ASP A 116 -12.71 2.22 4.11
C ASP A 116 -12.21 0.79 3.82
N ILE A 117 -10.96 0.51 4.16
CA ILE A 117 -10.35 -0.81 4.06
C ILE A 117 -10.60 -1.57 5.36
N LYS A 118 -11.08 -2.81 5.28
CA LYS A 118 -11.26 -3.68 6.44
C LYS A 118 -9.93 -4.06 7.06
N ILE A 119 -9.66 -3.59 8.26
CA ILE A 119 -8.41 -3.85 8.99
C ILE A 119 -8.60 -4.73 10.22
N LEU A 120 -9.80 -4.76 10.79
CA LEU A 120 -10.09 -5.50 12.02
C LEU A 120 -10.40 -6.97 11.71
N PRO A 121 -9.94 -7.92 12.53
CA PRO A 121 -10.10 -9.36 12.26
C PRO A 121 -11.56 -9.82 12.13
N ASP A 122 -12.48 -9.21 12.89
CA ASP A 122 -13.91 -9.52 12.85
C ASP A 122 -14.61 -9.03 11.56
N GLU A 123 -14.07 -7.99 10.92
CA GLU A 123 -14.59 -7.44 9.66
C GLU A 123 -14.13 -8.24 8.44
N LYS A 124 -13.01 -8.98 8.54
CA LYS A 124 -12.38 -9.69 7.43
C LYS A 124 -13.03 -11.04 7.18
N THR A 125 -13.34 -11.31 5.93
CA THR A 125 -14.09 -12.52 5.55
C THR A 125 -13.32 -13.46 4.64
N LEU A 126 -12.42 -12.94 3.81
CA LEU A 126 -11.79 -13.70 2.73
C LEU A 126 -10.94 -14.90 3.18
N LEU A 127 -10.32 -14.81 4.37
CA LEU A 127 -9.47 -15.88 4.87
C LEU A 127 -10.17 -16.80 5.90
N LYS A 128 -11.40 -16.47 6.32
CA LYS A 128 -12.20 -17.28 7.24
C LYS A 128 -12.92 -18.43 6.52
N SER A 129 -13.35 -18.22 5.29
CA SER A 129 -14.01 -19.27 4.52
C SER A 129 -12.98 -20.29 4.05
N SER A 130 -12.97 -21.44 4.70
CA SER A 130 -12.15 -22.59 4.29
C SER A 130 -12.62 -23.26 2.99
N SER A 131 -13.68 -22.78 2.36
CA SER A 131 -14.21 -23.29 1.10
C SER A 131 -14.31 -22.17 0.04
N VAL A 132 -13.60 -22.38 -1.04
CA VAL A 132 -13.68 -21.56 -2.27
C VAL A 132 -15.11 -21.49 -2.83
N ASN A 133 -15.99 -22.41 -2.42
CA ASN A 133 -17.37 -22.52 -2.88
C ASN A 133 -18.36 -21.58 -2.18
N ALA A 134 -17.97 -20.87 -1.12
CA ALA A 134 -18.87 -19.96 -0.39
C ALA A 134 -19.11 -18.63 -1.10
N ARG A 135 -18.49 -18.38 -2.26
CA ARG A 135 -18.63 -17.13 -3.03
C ARG A 135 -19.78 -17.12 -4.05
N THR A 136 -20.48 -18.24 -4.23
CA THR A 136 -21.54 -18.39 -5.26
C THR A 136 -22.96 -18.16 -4.74
N ASP A 137 -23.15 -18.08 -3.43
CA ASP A 137 -24.48 -17.79 -2.90
C ASP A 137 -24.68 -16.27 -2.82
N GLY A 138 -25.47 -15.77 -3.76
CA GLY A 138 -25.81 -14.37 -4.06
C GLY A 138 -26.49 -13.55 -2.94
N THR A 139 -25.97 -13.60 -1.73
CA THR A 139 -26.47 -12.76 -0.64
C THR A 139 -25.48 -11.63 -0.35
N ASP A 140 -25.95 -10.42 -0.59
CA ASP A 140 -25.39 -9.10 -0.27
C ASP A 140 -24.07 -8.74 -0.98
N THR A 141 -24.21 -8.25 -2.21
CA THR A 141 -23.10 -7.94 -3.14
C THR A 141 -22.30 -6.69 -2.80
N THR A 142 -22.76 -5.82 -1.91
CA THR A 142 -22.09 -4.54 -1.61
C THR A 142 -20.93 -4.66 -0.63
N ASP A 143 -20.99 -5.54 0.37
CA ASP A 143 -19.95 -5.69 1.38
C ASP A 143 -18.83 -6.69 0.98
N ALA A 144 -19.11 -7.55 -0.03
CA ALA A 144 -18.17 -8.56 -0.52
C ALA A 144 -16.97 -7.97 -1.29
N HIS A 145 -17.02 -6.73 -1.73
CA HIS A 145 -16.01 -6.10 -2.57
C HIS A 145 -15.09 -5.12 -1.83
N ARG A 146 -15.35 -4.84 -0.55
CA ARG A 146 -14.47 -3.92 0.21
C ARG A 146 -13.08 -4.52 0.38
N PRO A 147 -12.00 -3.72 0.13
CA PRO A 147 -10.64 -4.17 0.33
C PRO A 147 -10.37 -4.63 1.78
N GLU A 148 -9.50 -5.64 1.92
CA GLU A 148 -9.14 -6.20 3.23
C GLU A 148 -7.61 -6.19 3.41
N PHE A 149 -7.13 -5.65 4.53
CA PHE A 149 -5.71 -5.65 4.85
C PHE A 149 -5.39 -6.68 5.94
N TYR A 150 -4.47 -7.57 5.65
CA TYR A 150 -3.94 -8.58 6.55
C TYR A 150 -2.54 -8.24 6.99
N THR A 151 -2.34 -8.11 8.29
CA THR A 151 -1.01 -7.85 8.85
C THR A 151 -0.04 -9.01 8.59
N SER A 152 1.25 -8.73 8.62
CA SER A 152 2.28 -9.79 8.48
C SER A 152 2.16 -10.89 9.54
N MET A 153 1.45 -10.63 10.64
CA MET A 153 1.18 -11.60 11.69
C MET A 153 0.05 -12.55 11.31
N GLU A 154 -1.02 -12.03 10.73
CA GLU A 154 -2.13 -12.85 10.23
C GLU A 154 -1.66 -13.79 9.11
N ILE A 155 -0.84 -13.25 8.21
CA ILE A 155 -0.28 -14.03 7.10
C ILE A 155 0.58 -15.18 7.59
N LYS A 156 1.36 -14.99 8.66
CA LYS A 156 2.16 -16.06 9.28
C LYS A 156 1.33 -17.26 9.72
N ASN A 157 0.12 -17.02 10.16
CA ASN A 157 -0.78 -18.07 10.60
C ASN A 157 -1.46 -18.79 9.43
N LEU A 158 -1.46 -18.18 8.25
CA LEU A 158 -2.14 -18.68 7.06
C LEU A 158 -1.22 -19.44 6.11
N VAL A 159 0.08 -19.14 6.13
CA VAL A 159 1.08 -19.74 5.24
C VAL A 159 1.96 -20.68 6.05
N PRO A 160 1.83 -22.01 5.90
CA PRO A 160 2.59 -22.99 6.69
C PRO A 160 4.13 -22.82 6.55
N ASP A 161 4.60 -22.49 5.35
CA ASP A 161 6.03 -22.33 5.03
C ASP A 161 6.58 -20.93 5.26
N TYR A 162 5.93 -20.15 6.12
CA TYR A 162 6.34 -18.76 6.41
C TYR A 162 7.80 -18.63 6.88
N LYS A 163 8.44 -19.71 7.32
CA LYS A 163 9.86 -19.70 7.73
C LYS A 163 10.79 -19.20 6.62
N THR A 164 10.42 -19.37 5.35
CA THR A 164 11.19 -18.88 4.19
C THR A 164 11.13 -17.37 4.01
N SER A 165 10.17 -16.72 4.66
CA SER A 165 9.92 -15.27 4.56
C SER A 165 10.47 -14.46 5.76
N ILE A 166 11.29 -15.09 6.59
CA ILE A 166 11.92 -14.40 7.74
C ILE A 166 12.86 -13.31 7.22
N GLY A 167 12.57 -12.07 7.61
CA GLY A 167 13.39 -10.91 7.23
C GLY A 167 12.73 -9.95 6.26
N SER A 168 11.57 -10.29 5.69
CA SER A 168 10.77 -9.34 4.89
C SER A 168 10.39 -8.10 5.71
N ARG A 169 10.36 -6.96 5.03
CA ARG A 169 9.95 -5.66 5.57
C ARG A 169 8.48 -5.37 5.33
N ALA A 170 7.78 -6.26 4.65
CA ALA A 170 6.34 -6.11 4.43
C ALA A 170 5.58 -5.92 5.74
N LEU A 171 4.68 -4.97 5.78
CA LEU A 171 3.76 -4.75 6.90
C LEU A 171 2.60 -5.73 6.86
N GLY A 172 2.20 -6.12 5.64
CA GLY A 172 1.10 -7.03 5.42
C GLY A 172 0.76 -7.16 3.95
N ILE A 173 -0.44 -7.66 3.69
CA ILE A 173 -1.00 -7.85 2.35
C ILE A 173 -2.37 -7.19 2.32
N LEU A 174 -2.60 -6.39 1.29
CA LEU A 174 -3.89 -5.81 0.96
C LEU A 174 -4.49 -6.62 -0.18
N ILE A 175 -5.75 -7.01 -0.03
CA ILE A 175 -6.52 -7.74 -1.04
C ILE A 175 -7.61 -6.80 -1.53
N ALA A 176 -7.61 -6.51 -2.81
CA ALA A 176 -8.60 -5.65 -3.45
C ALA A 176 -8.77 -6.07 -4.91
N ASN A 177 -9.99 -5.99 -5.44
CA ASN A 177 -10.28 -6.24 -6.86
C ASN A 177 -9.66 -7.53 -7.42
N ASN A 178 -9.66 -8.62 -6.64
CA ASN A 178 -9.01 -9.88 -6.97
C ASN A 178 -7.49 -9.78 -7.19
N MET A 179 -6.84 -8.77 -6.64
CA MET A 179 -5.40 -8.55 -6.68
C MET A 179 -4.79 -8.62 -5.29
N LEU A 180 -3.52 -9.03 -5.22
CA LEU A 180 -2.73 -9.05 -4.00
C LEU A 180 -1.71 -7.93 -4.03
N TYR A 181 -1.72 -7.07 -3.03
CA TYR A 181 -0.74 -6.00 -2.86
C TYR A 181 0.09 -6.25 -1.60
N ILE A 182 1.38 -6.48 -1.76
CA ILE A 182 2.30 -6.54 -0.62
C ILE A 182 2.61 -5.11 -0.19
N VAL A 183 2.28 -4.79 1.05
CA VAL A 183 2.34 -3.42 1.57
C VAL A 183 3.64 -3.16 2.30
N TYR A 184 4.31 -2.09 1.92
CA TYR A 184 5.51 -1.55 2.54
C TYR A 184 5.28 -0.10 2.95
N TYR A 185 5.91 0.32 4.05
CA TYR A 185 5.92 1.72 4.45
C TYR A 185 7.33 2.14 4.88
N THR A 186 7.84 3.16 4.21
CA THR A 186 9.21 3.62 4.38
C THR A 186 9.33 4.87 5.24
N ALA A 187 8.22 5.58 5.48
CA ALA A 187 8.22 6.97 5.96
C ALA A 187 9.06 7.85 5.01
N ASP A 188 9.91 8.73 5.54
CA ASP A 188 10.89 9.50 4.74
C ASP A 188 12.22 8.77 4.54
N GLY A 189 12.29 7.53 5.01
CA GLY A 189 13.50 6.73 4.97
C GLY A 189 13.65 5.91 3.69
N GLU A 190 14.84 5.40 3.53
CA GLU A 190 15.17 4.47 2.46
C GLU A 190 14.54 3.09 2.72
N LEU A 191 14.02 2.46 1.69
CA LEU A 191 13.66 1.05 1.72
C LEU A 191 14.96 0.21 1.78
N LEU A 192 15.27 -0.26 2.97
CA LEU A 192 16.39 -1.19 3.17
C LEU A 192 15.89 -2.63 3.10
N TRP A 193 15.81 -3.21 1.92
CA TRP A 193 15.37 -4.58 1.71
C TRP A 193 16.54 -5.53 1.63
N LYS A 194 16.29 -6.74 1.98
CA LYS A 194 17.14 -7.86 1.58
C LYS A 194 16.45 -8.52 0.39
N HIS A 195 17.00 -8.34 -0.80
CA HIS A 195 16.41 -8.82 -2.06
C HIS A 195 15.84 -10.25 -1.94
N ASN A 196 16.65 -11.22 -1.55
CA ASN A 196 16.22 -12.61 -1.42
C ASN A 196 15.07 -12.83 -0.42
N SER A 197 15.00 -12.03 0.66
CA SER A 197 13.92 -12.17 1.65
C SER A 197 12.60 -11.65 1.13
N GLU A 198 12.63 -10.56 0.36
CA GLU A 198 11.43 -9.97 -0.22
C GLU A 198 10.94 -10.81 -1.42
N GLU A 199 11.83 -11.28 -2.27
CA GLU A 199 11.51 -12.17 -3.38
C GLU A 199 10.89 -13.48 -2.88
N ASN A 200 11.46 -14.09 -1.85
CA ASN A 200 10.90 -15.30 -1.24
C ASN A 200 9.53 -15.03 -0.60
N PHE A 201 9.37 -13.87 0.04
CA PHE A 201 8.07 -13.48 0.59
C PHE A 201 7.03 -13.29 -0.54
N LEU A 202 7.40 -12.58 -1.60
CA LEU A 202 6.57 -12.38 -2.78
C LEU A 202 6.14 -13.72 -3.39
N LYS A 203 7.10 -14.59 -3.70
CA LYS A 203 6.84 -15.91 -4.33
C LYS A 203 5.99 -16.82 -3.45
N SER A 204 6.30 -16.93 -2.16
CA SER A 204 5.55 -17.79 -1.24
C SER A 204 4.13 -17.27 -1.02
N THR A 205 3.98 -15.95 -0.88
CA THR A 205 2.69 -15.31 -0.63
C THR A 205 1.79 -15.39 -1.85
N SER A 206 2.30 -15.03 -3.04
CA SER A 206 1.51 -15.07 -4.27
C SER A 206 1.04 -16.48 -4.58
N ARG A 207 1.91 -17.49 -4.47
CA ARG A 207 1.53 -18.88 -4.74
C ARG A 207 0.48 -19.42 -3.77
N VAL A 208 0.70 -19.24 -2.47
CA VAL A 208 -0.17 -19.84 -1.46
C VAL A 208 -1.50 -19.11 -1.35
N LEU A 209 -1.45 -17.78 -1.25
CA LEU A 209 -2.66 -17.00 -1.06
C LEU A 209 -3.47 -16.85 -2.34
N ALA A 210 -2.84 -16.62 -3.48
CA ALA A 210 -3.55 -16.53 -4.75
C ALA A 210 -4.30 -17.83 -5.07
N ARG A 211 -3.65 -18.97 -4.93
CA ARG A 211 -4.31 -20.27 -5.11
C ARG A 211 -5.42 -20.53 -4.12
N LYS A 212 -5.18 -20.21 -2.84
CA LYS A 212 -6.18 -20.41 -1.78
C LYS A 212 -7.40 -19.52 -1.94
N LEU A 213 -7.20 -18.24 -2.34
CA LEU A 213 -8.26 -17.25 -2.42
C LEU A 213 -8.99 -17.26 -3.77
N PHE A 214 -8.26 -17.49 -4.85
CA PHE A 214 -8.77 -17.28 -6.20
C PHE A 214 -8.74 -18.53 -7.08
N GLY A 215 -8.11 -19.61 -6.62
CA GLY A 215 -7.95 -20.84 -7.41
C GLY A 215 -7.03 -20.69 -8.63
N LYS A 216 -6.40 -19.55 -8.83
CA LYS A 216 -5.52 -19.20 -9.96
C LYS A 216 -4.26 -18.51 -9.45
N ASP A 217 -3.23 -18.47 -10.30
CA ASP A 217 -2.09 -17.58 -10.08
C ASP A 217 -2.49 -16.17 -10.50
N TYR A 218 -2.56 -15.25 -9.53
CA TYR A 218 -2.84 -13.83 -9.77
C TYR A 218 -1.56 -13.02 -9.72
N GLY A 219 -1.54 -11.93 -10.49
CA GLY A 219 -0.49 -10.92 -10.40
C GLY A 219 -0.40 -10.35 -8.99
N THR A 220 0.81 -10.30 -8.46
CA THR A 220 1.07 -9.70 -7.16
C THR A 220 1.75 -8.36 -7.38
N TYR A 221 1.20 -7.32 -6.79
CA TYR A 221 1.76 -5.97 -6.80
C TYR A 221 2.48 -5.69 -5.50
N GLN A 222 3.42 -4.77 -5.55
CA GLN A 222 4.04 -4.20 -4.38
C GLN A 222 3.52 -2.78 -4.22
N LEU A 223 2.99 -2.45 -3.05
CA LEU A 223 2.47 -1.14 -2.73
C LEU A 223 3.37 -0.49 -1.68
N VAL A 224 4.12 0.50 -2.10
CA VAL A 224 5.10 1.19 -1.28
C VAL A 224 4.54 2.56 -0.88
N PHE A 225 4.42 2.78 0.42
CA PHE A 225 4.03 4.07 0.97
C PHE A 225 5.22 4.85 1.49
N GLY A 226 5.25 6.15 1.21
CA GLY A 226 6.17 7.12 1.77
C GLY A 226 5.44 8.34 2.32
N ASP A 227 6.14 9.17 3.09
CA ASP A 227 5.56 10.38 3.68
C ASP A 227 5.69 11.61 2.79
N SER A 228 6.60 11.55 1.82
CA SER A 228 6.84 12.67 0.90
C SER A 228 7.41 12.21 -0.43
N GLU A 229 7.41 13.09 -1.41
CA GLU A 229 8.06 12.92 -2.71
C GLU A 229 9.57 12.65 -2.61
N LYS A 230 10.22 13.06 -1.52
CA LYS A 230 11.63 12.77 -1.26
C LYS A 230 11.89 11.27 -1.18
N THR A 231 10.92 10.51 -0.68
CA THR A 231 11.01 9.05 -0.61
C THR A 231 11.08 8.43 -2.00
N VAL A 232 10.25 8.89 -2.94
CA VAL A 232 10.29 8.44 -4.34
C VAL A 232 11.65 8.72 -4.94
N ALA A 233 12.10 9.97 -4.84
CA ALA A 233 13.41 10.37 -5.38
C ALA A 233 14.56 9.54 -4.78
N ALA A 234 14.51 9.23 -3.48
CA ALA A 234 15.53 8.39 -2.82
C ALA A 234 15.50 6.94 -3.32
N ILE A 235 14.32 6.37 -3.53
CA ILE A 235 14.17 5.01 -4.08
C ILE A 235 14.67 4.96 -5.53
N MET A 236 14.26 5.92 -6.35
CA MET A 236 14.59 5.94 -7.77
C MET A 236 16.05 6.29 -8.04
N LYS A 237 16.67 7.20 -7.27
CA LYS A 237 18.12 7.48 -7.36
C LYS A 237 18.99 6.25 -7.08
N ARG A 238 18.49 5.33 -6.26
CA ARG A 238 19.20 4.08 -5.98
C ARG A 238 19.14 3.09 -7.12
N TYR A 239 18.12 3.13 -7.92
CA TYR A 239 18.03 2.39 -9.16
C TYR A 239 19.20 2.75 -10.09
N ASP A 240 19.51 4.04 -10.20
CA ASP A 240 20.56 4.55 -11.09
C ASP A 240 21.99 4.20 -10.64
N ASN A 241 22.25 4.11 -9.34
CA ASN A 241 23.62 3.99 -8.80
C ASN A 241 24.18 2.57 -8.69
N GLY A 242 23.49 1.53 -9.16
CA GLY A 242 24.01 0.15 -9.22
C GLY A 242 24.48 -0.44 -7.89
N ALA A 243 24.02 0.09 -6.75
CA ALA A 243 24.52 -0.26 -5.43
C ALA A 243 24.16 -1.70 -5.04
N LYS A 244 25.15 -2.56 -4.97
CA LYS A 244 25.02 -3.98 -4.60
C LYS A 244 24.21 -4.16 -3.30
N GLY A 245 23.19 -5.01 -3.33
CA GLY A 245 22.43 -5.44 -2.16
C GLY A 245 21.25 -4.55 -1.76
N LYS A 246 20.87 -3.59 -2.60
CA LYS A 246 19.71 -2.72 -2.39
C LYS A 246 18.62 -3.06 -3.40
N ILE A 247 17.35 -2.75 -3.05
CA ILE A 247 16.28 -3.08 -3.96
C ILE A 247 16.35 -2.21 -5.15
N TYR A 248 16.21 -2.95 -6.16
CA TYR A 248 15.87 -2.45 -7.43
C TYR A 248 14.46 -2.89 -7.73
N PRO A 249 13.66 -1.98 -8.26
CA PRO A 249 12.65 -2.42 -9.16
C PRO A 249 13.37 -3.23 -10.26
N SER A 250 13.47 -4.52 -10.08
CA SER A 250 14.05 -5.42 -11.09
C SER A 250 12.94 -6.04 -11.90
N ALA A 251 13.28 -6.60 -13.06
CA ALA A 251 12.35 -7.40 -13.84
C ALA A 251 11.74 -8.56 -13.03
N ASP A 252 12.43 -8.98 -11.96
CA ASP A 252 11.96 -10.01 -11.03
C ASP A 252 10.95 -9.52 -9.99
N MET A 253 10.78 -8.19 -9.87
CA MET A 253 9.83 -7.55 -8.95
C MET A 253 8.95 -6.54 -9.71
N PRO A 254 8.13 -7.00 -10.65
CA PRO A 254 7.27 -6.13 -11.44
C PRO A 254 6.20 -5.45 -10.59
N ASN A 255 5.68 -4.35 -11.08
CA ASN A 255 4.52 -3.66 -10.54
C ASN A 255 4.73 -3.10 -9.12
N MET A 256 5.73 -2.26 -8.94
CA MET A 256 5.97 -1.54 -7.67
C MET A 256 5.29 -0.16 -7.72
N ILE A 257 4.08 -0.11 -7.21
CA ILE A 257 3.27 1.12 -7.11
C ILE A 257 3.73 1.93 -5.91
N PHE A 258 3.88 3.23 -6.09
CA PHE A 258 4.13 4.17 -4.99
C PHE A 258 2.91 5.02 -4.70
N ALA A 259 2.62 5.23 -3.41
CA ALA A 259 1.58 6.14 -2.93
C ALA A 259 2.05 6.93 -1.70
N LEU A 260 1.47 8.12 -1.49
CA LEU A 260 1.75 8.93 -0.30
C LEU A 260 0.88 8.48 0.88
N ALA A 261 1.51 8.28 2.03
CA ALA A 261 0.83 7.89 3.25
C ALA A 261 0.06 9.03 3.94
N ASN A 262 0.33 10.27 3.57
CA ASN A 262 -0.27 11.44 4.23
C ASN A 262 -1.59 11.88 3.61
N THR A 263 -1.88 11.43 2.41
CA THR A 263 -3.12 11.76 1.72
C THR A 263 -4.12 10.62 1.95
N VAL A 264 -5.07 10.82 2.85
CA VAL A 264 -6.20 9.89 3.10
C VAL A 264 -6.98 9.61 1.82
N LYS A 265 -6.84 10.48 0.82
CA LYS A 265 -7.41 10.40 -0.51
C LYS A 265 -6.28 10.46 -1.56
N ASP A 266 -5.25 9.61 -1.45
CA ASP A 266 -4.35 9.44 -2.58
C ASP A 266 -5.15 8.84 -3.72
N ALA A 267 -5.34 9.63 -4.76
CA ALA A 267 -6.12 9.20 -5.92
C ALA A 267 -5.55 7.94 -6.55
N THR A 268 -4.24 7.73 -6.50
CA THR A 268 -3.60 6.50 -6.97
C THR A 268 -4.11 5.28 -6.21
N LEU A 269 -4.16 5.39 -4.88
CA LEU A 269 -4.65 4.30 -4.05
C LEU A 269 -6.15 4.07 -4.26
N ASP A 270 -6.94 5.13 -4.27
CA ASP A 270 -8.38 5.05 -4.46
C ASP A 270 -8.73 4.41 -5.82
N ILE A 271 -8.09 4.86 -6.91
CA ILE A 271 -8.27 4.29 -8.24
C ILE A 271 -7.84 2.81 -8.27
N ALA A 272 -6.68 2.49 -7.70
CA ALA A 272 -6.19 1.11 -7.69
C ALA A 272 -7.13 0.16 -6.93
N LEU A 273 -7.75 0.62 -5.85
CA LEU A 273 -8.58 -0.21 -4.97
C LEU A 273 -10.06 -0.23 -5.34
N HIS A 274 -10.60 0.89 -5.82
CA HIS A 274 -12.04 1.05 -6.01
C HIS A 274 -12.46 1.25 -7.47
N CYS A 275 -11.57 1.75 -8.33
CA CYS A 275 -11.88 2.11 -9.70
C CYS A 275 -10.94 1.48 -10.75
N PRO A 276 -10.79 0.15 -10.82
CA PRO A 276 -9.79 -0.48 -11.71
C PRO A 276 -10.02 -0.20 -13.21
N GLY A 277 -11.27 0.07 -13.62
CA GLY A 277 -11.61 0.43 -15.00
C GLY A 277 -11.14 1.83 -15.39
N PHE A 278 -11.05 2.75 -14.45
CA PHE A 278 -10.74 4.16 -14.69
C PHE A 278 -9.40 4.40 -15.38
N ILE A 279 -8.38 3.60 -15.05
CA ILE A 279 -7.08 3.68 -15.73
C ILE A 279 -7.19 3.32 -17.21
N ASN A 280 -8.00 2.33 -17.55
CA ASN A 280 -8.23 1.95 -18.94
C ASN A 280 -8.98 3.05 -19.70
N ASP A 281 -9.93 3.71 -19.06
CA ASP A 281 -10.67 4.83 -19.64
C ASP A 281 -9.74 6.03 -19.89
N LEU A 282 -8.84 6.33 -18.95
CA LEU A 282 -7.80 7.35 -19.16
C LEU A 282 -6.84 6.98 -20.28
N LYS A 283 -6.39 5.72 -20.37
CA LYS A 283 -5.55 5.26 -21.47
C LYS A 283 -6.24 5.37 -22.81
N ALA A 284 -7.51 5.04 -22.89
CA ALA A 284 -8.30 5.20 -24.11
C ALA A 284 -8.46 6.68 -24.49
N LYS A 285 -8.74 7.56 -23.51
CA LYS A 285 -8.90 9.00 -23.74
C LYS A 285 -7.62 9.68 -24.25
N TYR A 286 -6.47 9.37 -23.66
CA TYR A 286 -5.20 10.03 -23.94
C TYR A 286 -4.28 9.25 -24.88
N GLY A 287 -4.50 7.95 -25.03
CA GLY A 287 -3.70 7.08 -25.89
C GLY A 287 -3.98 7.25 -27.39
N GLY A 288 -5.23 7.52 -27.73
CA GLY A 288 -5.62 7.67 -29.14
C GLY A 288 -5.14 6.52 -30.02
N ASP A 289 -4.32 6.83 -31.04
CA ASP A 289 -3.82 5.88 -32.03
C ASP A 289 -2.50 5.20 -31.66
N ILE A 290 -2.17 5.09 -30.37
CA ILE A 290 -0.97 4.37 -29.94
C ILE A 290 -1.11 2.87 -30.17
N VAL A 291 -0.03 2.24 -30.62
CA VAL A 291 0.05 0.79 -30.83
C VAL A 291 1.00 0.21 -29.79
N TYR A 292 0.58 -0.86 -29.13
CA TYR A 292 1.44 -1.57 -28.19
C TYR A 292 2.65 -2.16 -28.92
N ASP A 293 3.86 -1.99 -28.33
CA ASP A 293 5.10 -2.56 -28.86
C ASP A 293 5.62 -3.63 -27.89
N GLU A 294 5.51 -4.90 -28.27
CA GLU A 294 5.98 -6.03 -27.47
C GLU A 294 7.49 -6.01 -27.18
N LYS A 295 8.27 -5.33 -28.03
CA LYS A 295 9.72 -5.19 -27.84
C LYS A 295 10.10 -4.23 -26.73
N MET A 296 9.16 -3.41 -26.30
CA MET A 296 9.35 -2.40 -25.27
C MET A 296 8.22 -2.45 -24.22
N PRO A 297 8.18 -3.53 -23.41
CA PRO A 297 7.06 -3.78 -22.48
C PRO A 297 6.92 -2.75 -21.34
N PHE A 298 7.91 -1.87 -21.17
CA PHE A 298 7.86 -0.77 -20.20
C PHE A 298 7.17 0.49 -20.75
N PHE A 299 6.89 0.58 -22.05
CA PHE A 299 5.97 1.58 -22.61
C PHE A 299 4.57 1.00 -22.79
N ASP A 300 3.56 1.87 -22.74
CA ASP A 300 2.18 1.47 -23.01
C ASP A 300 1.87 1.46 -24.50
N GLY A 301 2.69 2.13 -25.31
CA GLY A 301 2.57 2.10 -26.75
C GLY A 301 3.49 3.07 -27.45
N VAL A 302 3.45 3.07 -28.78
CA VAL A 302 4.20 3.94 -29.66
C VAL A 302 3.28 4.54 -30.72
N LYS A 303 3.45 5.81 -31.00
CA LYS A 303 2.79 6.50 -32.10
C LYS A 303 3.81 6.83 -33.20
N LYS A 304 3.52 6.41 -34.44
CA LYS A 304 4.33 6.73 -35.60
C LYS A 304 3.69 7.85 -36.39
N THR A 305 4.39 8.96 -36.51
CA THR A 305 3.92 10.11 -37.28
C THR A 305 4.86 10.37 -38.43
N LYS A 306 4.30 10.61 -39.64
CA LYS A 306 5.07 11.02 -40.80
C LYS A 306 5.18 12.54 -40.84
N TYR A 307 6.37 13.05 -40.96
CA TYR A 307 6.61 14.48 -41.12
C TYR A 307 7.55 14.75 -42.30
N ARG A 308 7.39 15.93 -42.89
CA ARG A 308 8.23 16.38 -43.97
C ARG A 308 9.46 17.09 -43.40
N ALA A 309 10.64 16.53 -43.57
CA ALA A 309 11.88 17.18 -43.18
C ALA A 309 12.17 18.41 -44.02
N GLU A 310 13.08 19.30 -43.58
CA GLU A 310 13.45 20.53 -44.25
C GLU A 310 13.93 20.30 -45.70
N ASN A 311 14.53 19.15 -45.99
CA ASN A 311 14.95 18.72 -47.32
C ASN A 311 13.81 18.11 -48.18
N GLY A 312 12.58 18.20 -47.76
CA GLY A 312 11.43 17.68 -48.48
C GLY A 312 11.19 16.17 -48.34
N ILE A 313 12.08 15.44 -47.67
CA ILE A 313 11.96 13.99 -47.47
C ILE A 313 10.95 13.70 -46.36
N ILE A 314 10.01 12.76 -46.61
CA ILE A 314 9.09 12.28 -45.56
C ILE A 314 9.86 11.33 -44.63
N ARG A 315 9.89 11.63 -43.37
CA ARG A 315 10.49 10.80 -42.32
C ARG A 315 9.43 10.32 -41.36
N GLU A 316 9.68 9.19 -40.73
CA GLU A 316 8.88 8.71 -39.59
C GLU A 316 9.54 9.16 -38.31
N ARG A 317 8.71 9.63 -37.37
CA ARG A 317 9.05 9.93 -35.99
C ARG A 317 8.28 8.98 -35.13
N GLU A 318 8.97 8.33 -34.18
CA GLU A 318 8.36 7.46 -33.17
C GLU A 318 8.36 8.21 -31.86
N GLU A 319 7.18 8.32 -31.25
CA GLU A 319 6.97 8.85 -29.92
C GLU A 319 6.43 7.75 -29.02
N PHE A 320 7.11 7.45 -27.94
CA PHE A 320 6.72 6.42 -26.98
C PHE A 320 5.84 7.00 -25.88
N TYR A 321 4.85 6.23 -25.44
CA TYR A 321 3.85 6.63 -24.48
C TYR A 321 3.93 5.78 -23.23
N LEU A 322 3.92 6.45 -22.06
CA LEU A 322 3.84 5.81 -20.75
C LEU A 322 2.72 6.46 -19.93
N PHE A 323 1.76 5.64 -19.48
CA PHE A 323 0.71 6.08 -18.56
C PHE A 323 1.10 5.75 -17.13
N ALA A 324 1.67 6.73 -16.42
CA ALA A 324 2.19 6.58 -15.07
C ALA A 324 1.15 6.82 -13.97
N PHE A 325 -0.14 6.65 -14.25
CA PHE A 325 -1.22 6.96 -13.31
C PHE A 325 -1.14 6.18 -12.00
N LEU A 326 -0.77 4.89 -12.02
CA LEU A 326 -0.52 4.11 -10.81
C LEU A 326 0.90 4.28 -10.26
N PHE A 327 1.71 5.10 -10.88
CA PHE A 327 3.10 5.34 -10.54
C PHE A 327 3.90 4.05 -10.27
N ASP A 328 3.91 3.15 -11.27
CA ASP A 328 4.80 1.98 -11.25
C ASP A 328 6.25 2.46 -11.41
N MET A 329 6.96 2.49 -10.30
CA MET A 329 8.35 2.99 -10.25
C MET A 329 9.29 2.21 -11.15
N VAL A 330 9.06 0.91 -11.33
CA VAL A 330 9.90 0.05 -12.19
C VAL A 330 9.73 0.46 -13.64
N LYS A 331 8.48 0.56 -14.07
CA LYS A 331 8.13 0.91 -15.44
C LYS A 331 8.60 2.31 -15.79
N VAL A 332 8.38 3.26 -14.87
CA VAL A 332 8.86 4.65 -15.02
C VAL A 332 10.39 4.69 -15.12
N ALA A 333 11.11 4.00 -14.23
CA ALA A 333 12.57 4.00 -14.25
C ALA A 333 13.14 3.40 -15.55
N GLN A 334 12.58 2.30 -16.02
CA GLN A 334 12.98 1.66 -17.28
C GLN A 334 12.70 2.54 -18.49
N ALA A 335 11.51 3.15 -18.54
CA ALA A 335 11.15 4.05 -19.63
C ALA A 335 12.08 5.27 -19.69
N VAL A 336 12.37 5.90 -18.56
CA VAL A 336 13.30 7.04 -18.48
C VAL A 336 14.73 6.63 -18.87
N ASP A 337 15.23 5.50 -18.36
CA ASP A 337 16.59 5.01 -18.68
C ASP A 337 16.76 4.76 -20.18
N VAL A 338 15.77 4.13 -20.82
CA VAL A 338 15.79 3.89 -22.25
C VAL A 338 15.66 5.19 -23.06
N ALA A 339 14.77 6.11 -22.64
CA ALA A 339 14.62 7.40 -23.28
C ALA A 339 15.95 8.17 -23.33
N VAL A 340 16.63 8.23 -22.18
CA VAL A 340 17.92 8.93 -22.06
C VAL A 340 19.02 8.25 -22.86
N LYS A 341 19.18 6.92 -22.76
CA LYS A 341 20.25 6.18 -23.43
C LYS A 341 20.07 6.12 -24.94
N ARG A 342 18.83 6.00 -25.41
CA ARG A 342 18.51 5.85 -26.83
C ARG A 342 18.03 7.13 -27.51
N LYS A 343 17.88 8.21 -26.73
CA LYS A 343 17.36 9.51 -27.16
C LYS A 343 15.99 9.41 -27.82
N TYR A 344 15.16 8.50 -27.31
CA TYR A 344 13.78 8.38 -27.75
C TYR A 344 12.94 9.54 -27.24
N GLU A 345 11.98 9.95 -28.03
CA GLU A 345 10.96 10.88 -27.61
C GLU A 345 9.90 10.12 -26.80
N VAL A 346 9.73 10.52 -25.55
CA VAL A 346 8.82 9.86 -24.62
C VAL A 346 7.84 10.85 -24.05
N ARG A 347 6.57 10.50 -24.10
CA ARG A 347 5.48 11.24 -23.47
C ARG A 347 4.96 10.45 -22.26
N ILE A 348 5.04 11.05 -21.07
CA ILE A 348 4.59 10.43 -19.82
C ILE A 348 3.34 11.15 -19.35
N TYR A 349 2.23 10.42 -19.25
CA TYR A 349 1.01 10.91 -18.66
C TYR A 349 0.96 10.54 -17.17
N CYS A 350 0.69 11.52 -16.32
CA CYS A 350 0.56 11.32 -14.87
C CYS A 350 -0.51 12.27 -14.30
N PHE A 351 -0.91 12.04 -13.06
CA PHE A 351 -1.71 13.04 -12.36
C PHE A 351 -0.85 14.24 -11.95
N ASP A 352 -1.47 15.39 -11.77
CA ASP A 352 -0.82 16.67 -11.42
C ASP A 352 0.08 16.54 -10.17
N TYR A 353 -0.39 15.87 -9.12
CA TYR A 353 0.40 15.67 -7.90
C TYR A 353 1.60 14.72 -8.08
N GLN A 354 1.62 13.90 -9.12
CA GLN A 354 2.71 12.99 -9.44
C GLN A 354 3.83 13.66 -10.25
N GLN A 355 3.57 14.80 -10.88
CA GLN A 355 4.54 15.50 -11.73
C GLN A 355 5.86 15.77 -11.00
N LYS A 356 5.80 16.23 -9.74
CA LYS A 356 6.98 16.51 -8.92
C LYS A 356 7.87 15.27 -8.71
N TYR A 357 7.28 14.07 -8.66
CA TYR A 357 8.05 12.84 -8.52
C TYR A 357 8.85 12.54 -9.79
N LEU A 358 8.19 12.69 -10.95
CA LEU A 358 8.82 12.49 -12.25
C LEU A 358 9.93 13.52 -12.51
N GLU A 359 9.66 14.78 -12.27
CA GLU A 359 10.65 15.86 -12.43
C GLU A 359 11.89 15.67 -11.54
N ALA A 360 11.67 15.28 -10.29
CA ALA A 360 12.75 15.00 -9.34
C ALA A 360 13.61 13.79 -9.76
N PHE A 361 13.02 12.81 -10.41
CA PHE A 361 13.69 11.61 -10.91
C PHE A 361 14.42 11.87 -12.24
N ILE A 362 13.73 12.47 -13.20
CA ILE A 362 14.27 12.71 -14.55
C ILE A 362 15.47 13.64 -14.49
N GLY A 363 15.47 14.64 -13.58
CA GLY A 363 16.54 15.62 -13.45
C GLY A 363 16.60 16.58 -14.65
N LYS A 364 17.52 17.55 -14.57
CA LYS A 364 17.62 18.61 -15.58
C LYS A 364 18.24 18.14 -16.89
N ASP A 365 19.13 17.16 -16.85
CA ASP A 365 19.91 16.71 -18.01
C ASP A 365 19.18 15.68 -18.89
N ALA A 366 18.18 15.01 -18.34
CA ALA A 366 17.40 13.99 -19.03
C ALA A 366 16.15 14.54 -19.74
N GLY A 367 15.81 15.82 -19.51
CA GLY A 367 14.52 16.40 -19.90
C GLY A 367 14.35 16.68 -21.40
N CYS A 368 15.40 16.63 -22.22
CA CYS A 368 15.31 17.08 -23.61
C CYS A 368 14.37 16.23 -24.49
N ASN A 369 14.18 14.94 -24.14
CA ASN A 369 13.39 14.01 -24.94
C ASN A 369 12.17 13.46 -24.18
N ILE A 370 11.90 13.94 -22.97
CA ILE A 370 10.78 13.49 -22.16
C ILE A 370 9.81 14.64 -21.93
N THR A 371 8.59 14.45 -22.38
CA THR A 371 7.48 15.38 -22.15
C THR A 371 6.57 14.80 -21.07
N ILE A 372 6.31 15.55 -20.02
CA ILE A 372 5.36 15.17 -18.98
C ILE A 372 4.04 15.90 -19.24
N GLU A 373 2.97 15.13 -19.37
CA GLU A 373 1.60 15.62 -19.55
C GLU A 373 0.82 15.31 -18.27
N THR A 374 0.24 16.34 -17.67
CA THR A 374 -0.55 16.16 -16.45
C THR A 374 -2.03 16.04 -16.76
N VAL A 375 -2.69 15.13 -16.07
CA VAL A 375 -4.13 14.93 -16.12
C VAL A 375 -4.69 15.37 -14.78
N VAL A 376 -5.64 16.30 -14.83
CA VAL A 376 -6.39 16.73 -13.64
C VAL A 376 -7.48 15.71 -13.38
N LEU A 377 -7.54 15.19 -12.16
CA LEU A 377 -8.65 14.37 -11.71
C LEU A 377 -9.85 15.29 -11.44
N GLU A 378 -10.78 15.32 -12.36
CA GLU A 378 -12.10 15.86 -12.08
C GLU A 378 -12.78 14.94 -11.06
N ARG A 379 -12.79 15.33 -9.80
CA ARG A 379 -13.57 14.63 -8.77
C ARG A 379 -15.03 14.92 -9.06
N SER A 380 -15.74 13.92 -9.58
CA SER A 380 -17.20 13.99 -9.73
C SER A 380 -17.80 14.12 -8.33
N GLY A 381 -18.27 15.33 -8.01
CA GLY A 381 -19.25 15.58 -6.95
C GLY A 381 -18.75 15.48 -5.52
N GLU A 382 -17.88 16.38 -5.07
CA GLU A 382 -18.06 16.97 -3.75
C GLU A 382 -18.87 18.26 -3.99
N ASP A 383 -20.20 18.18 -3.87
CA ASP A 383 -21.02 19.34 -3.56
C ASP A 383 -20.43 19.92 -2.26
N ASP A 384 -19.70 21.03 -2.39
CA ASP A 384 -19.38 21.91 -1.28
C ASP A 384 -20.72 22.49 -0.78
N GLY A 385 -21.44 21.67 -0.02
CA GLY A 385 -22.56 22.12 0.78
C GLY A 385 -21.99 23.02 1.88
N GLU A 386 -22.17 24.31 1.69
CA GLU A 386 -22.01 25.36 2.69
C GLU A 386 -22.72 25.04 4.01
#